data_8331354aecf3e7fbef48ba35ce7102a0
#
_entry.id   8331354aecf3e7fbef48ba35ce7102a0
#
_cell.length_a   1.000
_cell.length_b   1.000
_cell.length_c   1.000
_cell.angle_alpha   90.00
_cell.angle_beta   90.00
_cell.angle_gamma   90.00
#
_symmetry.space_group_name_H-M   'P 1'
#
loop_
_entity.id
_entity.type
_entity.pdbx_description
1 polymer ?
#
loop_
_entity_poly.entity_id
_entity_poly.type
_entity_poly.pdbx_seq_one_letter_code
_entity_poly.pdbx_strand_id
1 'polypeptide(L)'
;GTRGFGCSNWREPMNCKFTVWKNQTKGMFSNVTITLPMAKKLLAGKSVRMKKLLKNDGTTFDADVELKVDKESQYPVQFVFAPPKPLGKCPKCNGDVVESMKAFSCNNNCGFIIWKKSDRGLFKKTTITQTMVKKWLAGDKVRCNKLMGKNDTEFKADVIMKYNPDSVYNAPDFTLEFVNDEKKDTSQK
;
A
#
# COMPACT_ATOMS: atom_id res chain seq x y z
N GLY A 1 31.84 2.90 -5.37
CA GLY A 1 32.36 3.85 -6.37
C GLY A 1 31.48 5.09 -6.51
N THR A 2 31.91 6.04 -7.30
CA THR A 2 31.18 7.32 -7.52
C THR A 2 29.83 7.10 -8.22
N ARG A 3 29.79 6.21 -9.22
CA ARG A 3 28.59 5.99 -10.06
C ARG A 3 27.68 4.86 -9.57
N GLY A 4 28.18 3.93 -8.77
CA GLY A 4 27.40 2.76 -8.34
C GLY A 4 28.05 1.98 -7.21
N PHE A 5 27.34 0.96 -6.75
CA PHE A 5 27.76 -0.03 -5.77
C PHE A 5 28.03 -1.32 -6.53
N GLY A 6 29.30 -1.60 -6.82
CA GLY A 6 29.74 -2.76 -7.59
C GLY A 6 30.35 -3.84 -6.71
N CYS A 7 30.48 -5.04 -7.27
CA CYS A 7 31.24 -6.13 -6.66
C CYS A 7 32.74 -5.81 -6.61
N SER A 8 33.43 -6.18 -5.54
CA SER A 8 34.91 -6.04 -5.43
C SER A 8 35.66 -6.90 -6.46
N ASN A 9 35.06 -8.02 -6.88
CA ASN A 9 35.64 -8.98 -7.82
C ASN A 9 35.31 -8.64 -9.29
N TRP A 10 35.23 -7.34 -9.63
CA TRP A 10 34.94 -6.89 -11.00
C TRP A 10 36.10 -7.07 -12.00
N ARG A 11 37.32 -7.33 -11.52
CA ARG A 11 38.53 -7.61 -12.32
C ARG A 11 38.70 -9.11 -12.53
N GLU A 12 39.52 -9.48 -13.51
CA GLU A 12 39.91 -10.86 -13.73
C GLU A 12 40.55 -11.49 -12.48
N PRO A 13 40.39 -12.80 -12.26
CA PRO A 13 39.72 -13.78 -13.15
C PRO A 13 38.18 -13.83 -13.02
N MET A 14 37.60 -13.21 -11.98
CA MET A 14 36.15 -13.33 -11.68
C MET A 14 35.29 -12.49 -12.59
N ASN A 15 35.74 -11.34 -13.06
CA ASN A 15 35.06 -10.42 -14.00
C ASN A 15 33.60 -10.18 -13.68
N CYS A 16 33.26 -9.98 -12.41
CA CYS A 16 31.91 -9.84 -11.92
C CYS A 16 31.24 -8.53 -12.41
N LYS A 17 30.18 -8.63 -13.18
CA LYS A 17 29.44 -7.48 -13.74
C LYS A 17 28.38 -6.91 -12.81
N PHE A 18 28.25 -7.43 -11.58
CA PHE A 18 27.27 -6.97 -10.63
C PHE A 18 27.46 -5.50 -10.25
N THR A 19 26.48 -4.66 -10.54
CA THR A 19 26.50 -3.24 -10.17
C THR A 19 25.09 -2.72 -9.93
N VAL A 20 24.88 -2.09 -8.78
CA VAL A 20 23.67 -1.30 -8.48
C VAL A 20 24.02 0.17 -8.76
N TRP A 21 23.50 0.72 -9.83
CA TRP A 21 23.73 2.12 -10.21
C TRP A 21 23.04 3.08 -9.24
N LYS A 22 23.73 4.14 -8.81
CA LYS A 22 23.17 5.17 -7.93
C LYS A 22 22.08 5.97 -8.61
N ASN A 23 22.30 6.32 -9.87
CA ASN A 23 21.35 7.07 -10.67
C ASN A 23 21.14 6.34 -11.99
N GLN A 24 19.89 6.24 -12.41
CA GLN A 24 19.54 5.79 -13.76
C GLN A 24 19.19 7.02 -14.61
N THR A 25 19.69 7.04 -15.81
CA THR A 25 19.51 8.20 -16.73
C THR A 25 18.22 8.13 -17.52
N LYS A 26 17.56 6.95 -17.55
CA LYS A 26 16.35 6.69 -18.32
C LYS A 26 15.40 5.78 -17.57
N GLY A 27 14.12 5.84 -17.91
CA GLY A 27 13.08 4.95 -17.42
C GLY A 27 12.54 5.34 -16.04
N MET A 28 11.80 4.42 -15.43
CA MET A 28 11.01 4.63 -14.21
C MET A 28 11.82 5.14 -13.00
N PHE A 29 13.09 4.75 -12.91
CA PHE A 29 13.97 5.08 -11.79
C PHE A 29 14.85 6.31 -12.03
N SER A 30 14.65 7.06 -13.12
CA SER A 30 15.51 8.22 -13.49
C SER A 30 15.48 9.35 -12.45
N ASN A 31 14.39 9.47 -11.69
CA ASN A 31 14.25 10.47 -10.63
C ASN A 31 14.69 9.95 -9.24
N VAL A 32 15.27 8.74 -9.18
CA VAL A 32 15.63 8.12 -7.89
C VAL A 32 17.14 7.98 -7.78
N THR A 33 17.68 8.49 -6.68
CA THR A 33 19.10 8.25 -6.31
C THR A 33 19.16 7.14 -5.27
N ILE A 34 19.85 6.05 -5.61
CA ILE A 34 20.09 4.94 -4.68
C ILE A 34 21.21 5.32 -3.71
N THR A 35 20.89 5.48 -2.44
CA THR A 35 21.84 5.78 -1.38
C THR A 35 22.49 4.51 -0.82
N LEU A 36 23.59 4.65 -0.10
CA LEU A 36 24.26 3.50 0.53
C LEU A 36 23.36 2.71 1.50
N PRO A 37 22.54 3.33 2.37
CA PRO A 37 21.60 2.60 3.20
C PRO A 37 20.54 1.83 2.40
N MET A 38 20.06 2.41 1.28
CA MET A 38 19.11 1.74 0.39
C MET A 38 19.77 0.53 -0.27
N ALA A 39 20.98 0.69 -0.81
CA ALA A 39 21.73 -0.41 -1.43
C ALA A 39 21.98 -1.55 -0.43
N LYS A 40 22.39 -1.26 0.81
CA LYS A 40 22.55 -2.27 1.86
C LYS A 40 21.28 -3.05 2.16
N LYS A 41 20.11 -2.39 2.23
CA LYS A 41 18.82 -3.05 2.43
C LYS A 41 18.45 -3.94 1.25
N LEU A 42 18.61 -3.44 0.03
CA LEU A 42 18.34 -4.19 -1.20
C LEU A 42 19.21 -5.43 -1.33
N LEU A 43 20.50 -5.31 -1.02
CA LEU A 43 21.44 -6.43 -1.02
C LEU A 43 21.16 -7.46 0.07
N ALA A 44 20.52 -7.04 1.17
CA ALA A 44 20.03 -7.93 2.22
C ALA A 44 18.68 -8.57 1.89
N GLY A 45 18.18 -8.47 0.65
CA GLY A 45 16.90 -9.01 0.22
C GLY A 45 15.67 -8.31 0.83
N LYS A 46 15.85 -7.06 1.30
CA LYS A 46 14.77 -6.27 1.88
C LYS A 46 14.23 -5.27 0.87
N SER A 47 12.92 -5.02 0.91
CA SER A 47 12.30 -3.97 0.13
C SER A 47 12.69 -2.57 0.64
N VAL A 48 12.74 -1.60 -0.30
CA VAL A 48 13.01 -0.19 -0.02
C VAL A 48 11.93 0.66 -0.65
N ARG A 49 11.35 1.57 0.14
CA ARG A 49 10.40 2.56 -0.37
C ARG A 49 11.13 3.56 -1.26
N MET A 50 10.82 3.57 -2.54
CA MET A 50 11.31 4.55 -3.50
C MET A 50 10.20 5.56 -3.81
N LYS A 51 10.57 6.84 -3.81
CA LYS A 51 9.64 7.94 -4.06
C LYS A 51 9.92 8.54 -5.44
N LYS A 52 8.87 9.14 -6.02
CA LYS A 52 8.95 9.84 -7.31
C LYS A 52 9.40 8.96 -8.47
N LEU A 53 9.03 7.68 -8.47
CA LEU A 53 9.17 6.82 -9.63
C LEU A 53 8.40 7.40 -10.81
N LEU A 54 9.00 7.45 -11.99
CA LEU A 54 8.43 8.08 -13.17
C LEU A 54 7.55 7.09 -13.94
N LYS A 55 6.32 7.49 -14.27
CA LYS A 55 5.46 6.76 -15.21
C LYS A 55 5.69 7.22 -16.64
N ASN A 56 5.17 6.46 -17.61
CA ASN A 56 5.24 6.81 -19.03
C ASN A 56 4.49 8.11 -19.39
N ASP A 57 3.49 8.50 -18.59
CA ASP A 57 2.72 9.73 -18.74
C ASP A 57 3.39 10.96 -18.10
N GLY A 58 4.62 10.81 -17.57
CA GLY A 58 5.36 11.88 -16.88
C GLY A 58 4.95 12.11 -15.43
N THR A 59 3.90 11.47 -14.93
CA THR A 59 3.51 11.55 -13.53
C THR A 59 4.40 10.67 -12.63
N THR A 60 4.44 10.96 -11.34
CA THR A 60 5.26 10.20 -10.39
C THR A 60 4.41 9.41 -9.40
N PHE A 61 4.98 8.33 -8.88
CA PHE A 61 4.38 7.51 -7.83
C PHE A 61 5.44 6.94 -6.90
N ASP A 62 5.01 6.43 -5.76
CA ASP A 62 5.87 5.80 -4.78
C ASP A 62 5.59 4.30 -4.72
N ALA A 63 6.63 3.47 -4.64
CA ALA A 63 6.48 2.03 -4.48
C ALA A 63 7.59 1.42 -3.64
N ASP A 64 7.31 0.25 -3.06
CA ASP A 64 8.33 -0.58 -2.44
C ASP A 64 8.99 -1.43 -3.54
N VAL A 65 10.32 -1.43 -3.57
CA VAL A 65 11.14 -2.03 -4.61
C VAL A 65 12.13 -3.00 -3.99
N GLU A 66 12.32 -4.13 -4.64
CA GLU A 66 13.31 -5.16 -4.29
C GLU A 66 14.34 -5.30 -5.40
N LEU A 67 15.48 -5.89 -5.06
CA LEU A 67 16.51 -6.21 -6.01
C LEU A 67 16.36 -7.67 -6.44
N LYS A 68 16.19 -7.90 -7.75
CA LYS A 68 16.29 -9.22 -8.36
C LYS A 68 17.65 -9.35 -9.04
N VAL A 69 18.34 -10.42 -8.75
CA VAL A 69 19.63 -10.74 -9.39
C VAL A 69 19.42 -11.94 -10.31
N ASP A 70 19.68 -11.73 -11.58
CA ASP A 70 19.67 -12.76 -12.60
C ASP A 70 21.10 -12.91 -13.16
N LYS A 71 21.77 -13.99 -12.79
CA LYS A 71 23.17 -14.23 -13.16
C LYS A 71 23.38 -14.51 -14.64
N GLU A 72 22.35 -14.96 -15.33
CA GLU A 72 22.39 -15.31 -16.76
C GLU A 72 22.06 -14.12 -17.66
N SER A 73 21.52 -13.06 -17.09
CA SER A 73 21.16 -11.85 -17.83
C SER A 73 22.36 -10.98 -18.15
N GLN A 74 22.36 -10.34 -19.33
CA GLN A 74 23.30 -9.29 -19.68
C GLN A 74 23.26 -8.11 -18.67
N TYR A 75 22.09 -7.90 -18.03
CA TYR A 75 21.88 -6.94 -16.94
C TYR A 75 21.51 -7.69 -15.67
N PRO A 76 22.51 -8.15 -14.89
CA PRO A 76 22.30 -9.06 -13.77
C PRO A 76 21.50 -8.45 -12.60
N VAL A 77 21.31 -7.14 -12.58
CA VAL A 77 20.63 -6.43 -11.50
C VAL A 77 19.39 -5.74 -12.05
N GLN A 78 18.25 -6.13 -11.53
CA GLN A 78 16.94 -5.54 -11.88
C GLN A 78 16.21 -5.11 -10.62
N PHE A 79 15.53 -3.96 -10.70
CA PHE A 79 14.57 -3.54 -9.68
C PHE A 79 13.19 -4.09 -10.02
N VAL A 80 12.56 -4.76 -9.07
CA VAL A 80 11.20 -5.28 -9.18
C VAL A 80 10.34 -4.68 -8.05
N PHE A 81 9.04 -4.54 -8.30
CA PHE A 81 8.15 -4.10 -7.22
C PHE A 81 8.02 -5.20 -6.18
N ALA A 82 8.19 -4.81 -4.92
CA ALA A 82 7.91 -5.72 -3.82
C ALA A 82 6.43 -6.09 -3.83
N PRO A 83 6.08 -7.35 -3.54
CA PRO A 83 4.69 -7.73 -3.42
C PRO A 83 4.01 -6.89 -2.33
N PRO A 84 2.76 -6.46 -2.54
CA PRO A 84 2.05 -5.66 -1.55
C PRO A 84 1.88 -6.46 -0.26
N LYS A 85 2.15 -5.80 0.87
CA LYS A 85 2.03 -6.45 2.19
C LYS A 85 0.57 -6.75 2.51
N PRO A 86 0.25 -7.98 2.96
CA PRO A 86 -1.10 -8.32 3.40
C PRO A 86 -1.57 -7.42 4.55
N LEU A 87 -2.82 -6.99 4.50
CA LEU A 87 -3.47 -6.21 5.55
C LEU A 87 -4.26 -7.07 6.52
N GLY A 88 -4.74 -8.22 6.03
CA GLY A 88 -5.53 -9.19 6.75
C GLY A 88 -6.12 -10.21 5.79
N LYS A 89 -6.89 -11.16 6.31
CA LYS A 89 -7.54 -12.20 5.51
C LYS A 89 -8.85 -11.71 4.91
N CYS A 90 -9.10 -12.13 3.69
CA CYS A 90 -10.32 -11.81 2.98
C CYS A 90 -11.51 -12.56 3.59
N PRO A 91 -12.59 -11.89 3.98
CA PRO A 91 -13.77 -12.55 4.58
C PRO A 91 -14.52 -13.42 3.57
N LYS A 92 -14.29 -13.25 2.26
CA LYS A 92 -14.94 -14.05 1.20
C LYS A 92 -14.22 -15.36 0.90
N CYS A 93 -12.89 -15.36 0.82
CA CYS A 93 -12.14 -16.52 0.31
C CYS A 93 -10.89 -16.85 1.13
N ASN A 94 -10.69 -16.19 2.26
CA ASN A 94 -9.52 -16.33 3.14
C ASN A 94 -8.16 -16.03 2.47
N GLY A 95 -8.15 -15.48 1.25
CA GLY A 95 -6.94 -14.93 0.60
C GLY A 95 -6.44 -13.68 1.32
N ASP A 96 -5.34 -13.12 0.87
CA ASP A 96 -4.80 -11.90 1.46
C ASP A 96 -5.44 -10.64 0.85
N VAL A 97 -5.85 -9.70 1.71
CA VAL A 97 -6.26 -8.37 1.26
C VAL A 97 -5.05 -7.48 1.19
N VAL A 98 -4.85 -6.84 0.06
CA VAL A 98 -3.70 -5.99 -0.23
C VAL A 98 -4.12 -4.59 -0.65
N GLU A 99 -3.22 -3.63 -0.49
CA GLU A 99 -3.45 -2.25 -0.89
C GLU A 99 -3.02 -2.02 -2.34
N SER A 100 -3.90 -1.40 -3.12
CA SER A 100 -3.60 -0.85 -4.45
C SER A 100 -3.70 0.68 -4.43
N MET A 101 -3.47 1.34 -5.56
CA MET A 101 -3.53 2.80 -5.65
C MET A 101 -4.91 3.36 -5.30
N LYS A 102 -6.00 2.70 -5.74
CA LYS A 102 -7.38 3.21 -5.61
C LYS A 102 -8.22 2.44 -4.60
N ALA A 103 -7.82 1.24 -4.22
CA ALA A 103 -8.63 0.33 -3.42
C ALA A 103 -7.79 -0.63 -2.56
N PHE A 104 -8.46 -1.33 -1.68
CA PHE A 104 -7.98 -2.53 -0.98
C PHE A 104 -8.75 -3.72 -1.56
N SER A 105 -8.05 -4.72 -2.06
CA SER A 105 -8.66 -5.86 -2.76
C SER A 105 -8.00 -7.18 -2.39
N CYS A 106 -8.74 -8.27 -2.57
CA CYS A 106 -8.20 -9.61 -2.37
C CYS A 106 -7.26 -9.99 -3.52
N ASN A 107 -6.10 -10.57 -3.21
CA ASN A 107 -5.12 -11.04 -4.18
C ASN A 107 -5.56 -12.30 -4.95
N ASN A 108 -6.56 -13.04 -4.45
CA ASN A 108 -7.14 -14.20 -5.13
C ASN A 108 -8.19 -13.83 -6.17
N ASN A 109 -8.35 -12.56 -6.50
CA ASN A 109 -9.34 -12.06 -7.47
C ASN A 109 -10.78 -12.54 -7.21
N CYS A 110 -11.15 -12.78 -5.95
CA CYS A 110 -12.48 -13.24 -5.57
C CYS A 110 -13.58 -12.16 -5.71
N GLY A 111 -13.20 -10.94 -6.09
CA GLY A 111 -14.07 -9.80 -6.25
C GLY A 111 -14.20 -8.92 -5.00
N PHE A 112 -13.72 -9.34 -3.81
CA PHE A 112 -13.74 -8.52 -2.62
C PHE A 112 -12.91 -7.25 -2.80
N ILE A 113 -13.56 -6.07 -2.62
CA ILE A 113 -12.94 -4.76 -2.83
C ILE A 113 -13.49 -3.70 -1.87
N ILE A 114 -12.61 -2.84 -1.36
CA ILE A 114 -12.95 -1.64 -0.58
C ILE A 114 -12.28 -0.44 -1.26
N TRP A 115 -13.05 0.48 -1.79
CA TRP A 115 -12.53 1.69 -2.43
C TRP A 115 -12.00 2.69 -1.40
N LYS A 116 -10.83 3.29 -1.65
CA LYS A 116 -10.24 4.30 -0.76
C LYS A 116 -11.06 5.59 -0.70
N LYS A 117 -11.66 5.96 -1.82
CA LYS A 117 -12.54 7.13 -1.97
C LYS A 117 -13.80 6.71 -2.71
N SER A 118 -14.91 7.30 -2.33
CA SER A 118 -16.19 7.12 -3.00
C SER A 118 -16.85 8.49 -3.21
N ASP A 119 -17.45 8.67 -4.37
CA ASP A 119 -18.19 9.90 -4.69
C ASP A 119 -19.61 9.87 -4.12
N ARG A 120 -20.04 8.74 -3.60
CA ARG A 120 -21.42 8.47 -3.12
C ARG A 120 -21.40 7.70 -1.81
N GLY A 121 -22.56 7.77 -1.13
CA GLY A 121 -22.85 6.97 0.06
C GLY A 121 -22.05 7.37 1.30
N LEU A 122 -22.00 6.45 2.25
CA LEU A 122 -21.51 6.68 3.62
C LEU A 122 -20.11 7.33 3.69
N PHE A 123 -19.19 6.94 2.81
CA PHE A 123 -17.79 7.39 2.82
C PHE A 123 -17.49 8.52 1.81
N LYS A 124 -18.50 9.23 1.30
CA LYS A 124 -18.34 10.30 0.29
C LYS A 124 -17.29 11.36 0.68
N LYS A 125 -17.21 11.71 1.97
CA LYS A 125 -16.21 12.67 2.51
C LYS A 125 -15.10 12.02 3.33
N THR A 126 -15.06 10.70 3.40
CA THR A 126 -14.06 9.96 4.18
C THR A 126 -13.12 9.19 3.24
N THR A 127 -11.83 9.41 3.39
CA THR A 127 -10.84 8.56 2.73
C THR A 127 -10.56 7.34 3.61
N ILE A 128 -10.83 6.15 3.09
CA ILE A 128 -10.56 4.89 3.80
C ILE A 128 -9.05 4.65 3.79
N THR A 129 -8.48 4.44 4.97
CA THR A 129 -7.04 4.25 5.17
C THR A 129 -6.69 2.78 5.42
N GLN A 130 -5.42 2.45 5.24
CA GLN A 130 -4.88 1.13 5.53
C GLN A 130 -5.16 0.68 6.98
N THR A 131 -5.06 1.60 7.95
CA THR A 131 -5.31 1.32 9.36
C THR A 131 -6.77 0.96 9.61
N MET A 132 -7.71 1.64 8.95
CA MET A 132 -9.15 1.32 9.05
C MET A 132 -9.43 -0.08 8.52
N VAL A 133 -8.89 -0.41 7.33
CA VAL A 133 -9.10 -1.72 6.72
C VAL A 133 -8.50 -2.85 7.56
N LYS A 134 -7.30 -2.67 8.12
CA LYS A 134 -6.71 -3.66 9.05
C LYS A 134 -7.61 -3.95 10.24
N LYS A 135 -8.15 -2.90 10.87
CA LYS A 135 -9.07 -3.04 12.00
C LYS A 135 -10.35 -3.77 11.58
N TRP A 136 -10.96 -3.37 10.47
CA TRP A 136 -12.16 -4.02 9.96
C TRP A 136 -11.95 -5.50 9.62
N LEU A 137 -10.82 -5.85 9.01
CA LEU A 137 -10.49 -7.25 8.71
C LEU A 137 -10.20 -8.08 9.97
N ALA A 138 -9.80 -7.42 11.07
CA ALA A 138 -9.67 -8.04 12.39
C ALA A 138 -11.01 -8.16 13.15
N GLY A 139 -12.11 -7.61 12.62
CA GLY A 139 -13.42 -7.56 13.27
C GLY A 139 -13.62 -6.39 14.22
N ASP A 140 -12.65 -5.46 14.27
CA ASP A 140 -12.71 -4.29 15.14
C ASP A 140 -13.58 -3.19 14.54
N LYS A 141 -14.19 -2.39 15.41
CA LYS A 141 -14.87 -1.16 15.03
C LYS A 141 -13.89 0.00 14.83
N VAL A 142 -14.25 0.90 13.92
CA VAL A 142 -13.44 2.08 13.58
C VAL A 142 -14.26 3.34 13.71
N ARG A 143 -13.81 4.29 14.52
CA ARG A 143 -14.42 5.60 14.64
C ARG A 143 -14.22 6.42 13.35
N CYS A 144 -15.31 6.82 12.73
CA CYS A 144 -15.33 7.68 11.55
C CYS A 144 -16.03 9.00 11.89
N ASN A 145 -15.33 10.12 11.65
CA ASN A 145 -15.80 11.45 12.06
C ASN A 145 -16.51 12.25 10.96
N LYS A 146 -16.48 11.77 9.70
CA LYS A 146 -17.03 12.47 8.54
C LYS A 146 -17.80 11.50 7.66
N LEU A 147 -18.83 10.86 8.22
CA LEU A 147 -19.74 10.02 7.47
C LEU A 147 -20.87 10.85 6.88
N MET A 148 -21.44 10.40 5.77
CA MET A 148 -22.54 11.10 5.09
C MET A 148 -23.84 10.33 5.22
N GLY A 149 -24.87 10.99 5.72
CA GLY A 149 -26.24 10.50 5.75
C GLY A 149 -26.97 10.65 4.40
N LYS A 150 -28.18 10.11 4.33
CA LYS A 150 -29.00 10.16 3.11
C LYS A 150 -29.31 11.59 2.62
N ASN A 151 -29.36 12.56 3.54
CA ASN A 151 -29.67 13.96 3.26
C ASN A 151 -28.40 14.84 3.18
N ASP A 152 -27.26 14.27 2.80
CA ASP A 152 -25.95 14.94 2.76
C ASP A 152 -25.55 15.60 4.12
N THR A 153 -26.09 15.10 5.23
CA THR A 153 -25.70 15.54 6.58
C THR A 153 -24.48 14.78 7.06
N GLU A 154 -23.49 15.49 7.62
CA GLU A 154 -22.32 14.86 8.24
C GLU A 154 -22.64 14.36 9.65
N PHE A 155 -22.16 13.17 9.97
CA PHE A 155 -22.27 12.60 11.30
C PHE A 155 -21.05 11.75 11.67
N LYS A 156 -20.96 11.36 12.94
CA LYS A 156 -19.91 10.52 13.48
C LYS A 156 -20.51 9.21 13.97
N ALA A 157 -19.83 8.11 13.67
CA ALA A 157 -20.21 6.80 14.20
C ALA A 157 -19.02 5.85 14.23
N ASP A 158 -19.14 4.80 15.01
CA ASP A 158 -18.27 3.66 14.93
C ASP A 158 -18.78 2.74 13.82
N VAL A 159 -17.89 2.35 12.93
CA VAL A 159 -18.18 1.56 11.74
C VAL A 159 -17.62 0.17 11.90
N ILE A 160 -18.46 -0.84 11.73
CA ILE A 160 -18.11 -2.25 11.72
C ILE A 160 -18.31 -2.78 10.31
N MET A 161 -17.31 -3.45 9.77
CA MET A 161 -17.41 -4.13 8.49
C MET A 161 -18.01 -5.52 8.67
N LYS A 162 -19.02 -5.84 7.87
CA LYS A 162 -19.57 -7.19 7.76
C LYS A 162 -19.50 -7.65 6.32
N TYR A 163 -19.18 -8.90 6.12
CA TYR A 163 -19.26 -9.52 4.80
C TYR A 163 -20.56 -10.30 4.70
N ASN A 164 -21.37 -9.98 3.68
CA ASN A 164 -22.57 -10.72 3.36
C ASN A 164 -22.31 -11.58 2.11
N PRO A 165 -22.27 -12.93 2.22
CA PRO A 165 -22.03 -13.81 1.09
C PRO A 165 -23.12 -13.74 0.02
N ASP A 166 -24.34 -13.36 0.41
CA ASP A 166 -25.53 -13.27 -0.47
C ASP A 166 -25.63 -11.91 -1.18
N SER A 167 -24.73 -10.97 -0.88
CA SER A 167 -24.71 -9.67 -1.54
C SER A 167 -24.35 -9.77 -3.02
N VAL A 168 -25.15 -9.17 -3.85
CA VAL A 168 -24.90 -9.02 -5.30
C VAL A 168 -23.64 -8.19 -5.57
N TYR A 169 -23.26 -7.35 -4.62
CA TYR A 169 -22.07 -6.52 -4.68
C TYR A 169 -20.91 -7.20 -3.94
N ASN A 170 -19.76 -7.27 -4.58
CA ASN A 170 -18.54 -7.82 -3.96
C ASN A 170 -17.90 -6.90 -2.90
N ALA A 171 -18.56 -5.80 -2.56
CA ALA A 171 -18.17 -4.88 -1.50
C ALA A 171 -18.73 -5.36 -0.14
N PRO A 172 -18.02 -5.13 0.97
CA PRO A 172 -18.54 -5.43 2.29
C PRO A 172 -19.67 -4.45 2.68
N ASP A 173 -20.57 -4.92 3.54
CA ASP A 173 -21.56 -4.12 4.22
C ASP A 173 -20.95 -3.45 5.46
N PHE A 174 -21.47 -2.27 5.82
CA PHE A 174 -21.02 -1.53 6.99
C PHE A 174 -22.17 -1.27 7.94
N THR A 175 -22.02 -1.71 9.20
CA THR A 175 -22.95 -1.43 10.29
C THR A 175 -22.44 -0.25 11.10
N LEU A 176 -23.36 0.61 11.55
CA LEU A 176 -23.06 1.81 12.32
C LEU A 176 -23.49 1.63 13.78
N GLU A 177 -22.60 2.00 14.69
CA GLU A 177 -22.91 2.18 16.10
C GLU A 177 -22.76 3.66 16.46
N PHE A 178 -23.85 4.28 16.88
CA PHE A 178 -23.85 5.65 17.34
C PHE A 178 -23.42 5.70 18.81
N VAL A 179 -22.34 6.40 19.10
CA VAL A 179 -21.90 6.68 20.47
C VAL A 179 -22.45 8.06 20.84
N ASN A 180 -23.27 8.13 21.87
CA ASN A 180 -23.62 9.39 22.51
C ASN A 180 -22.35 9.90 23.19
N ASP A 181 -21.75 10.95 22.63
CA ASP A 181 -20.73 11.71 23.34
C ASP A 181 -21.47 12.44 24.50
N GLU A 182 -21.61 11.79 25.65
CA GLU A 182 -22.03 12.45 26.88
C GLU A 182 -21.03 13.57 27.14
N LYS A 183 -21.55 14.80 27.15
CA LYS A 183 -20.79 15.99 27.56
C LYS A 183 -20.15 15.68 28.92
N LYS A 184 -18.82 15.64 28.99
CA LYS A 184 -18.12 15.80 30.25
C LYS A 184 -18.47 17.20 30.75
N ASP A 185 -19.46 17.22 31.62
CA ASP A 185 -19.84 18.38 32.40
C ASP A 185 -18.64 18.71 33.30
N THR A 186 -17.90 19.73 32.91
CA THR A 186 -16.85 20.29 33.72
C THR A 186 -17.51 21.28 34.68
N SER A 187 -18.26 20.74 35.62
CA SER A 187 -18.69 21.47 36.81
C SER A 187 -17.82 21.01 37.96
N GLN A 188 -16.69 21.70 38.14
CA GLN A 188 -16.14 21.85 39.49
C GLN A 188 -15.49 23.23 39.61
N LYS A 189 -16.11 23.96 40.48
CA LYS A 189 -15.76 25.13 41.25
C LYS A 189 -14.28 25.23 41.60
#